data_b20fc971bbb1b87ae6b9d2dd2e1e92a8
#
_entry.id   b20fc971bbb1b87ae6b9d2dd2e1e92a8
#
_cell.length_a   1.000
_cell.length_b   1.000
_cell.length_c   1.000
_cell.angle_alpha   90.00
_cell.angle_beta   90.00
_cell.angle_gamma   90.00
#
_symmetry.space_group_name_H-M   'P 1'
#
loop_
_entity.id
_entity.type
_entity.pdbx_description
1 polymer ?
#
loop_
_entity_poly.entity_id
_entity_poly.type
_entity_poly.pdbx_seq_one_letter_code
_entity_poly.pdbx_strand_id
1 'polypeptide(L)'
;MQIAEKIILCTHGYFSEKLKESAEMIAGPMDDVTTFCLLPGMEPDDLKGQIEPLLASCSAAVALVDIAGDTPLNVMARLSAQYPVTVVTGVNLPMLIEASESRTDMDYQELGTHLVSMLPSTGRVIQMKGAEK
;
A
#
# COMPACT_ATOMS: atom_id res chain seq x y z
N MET A 1 18.55 -8.54 -7.38
CA MET A 1 17.48 -7.63 -7.02
C MET A 1 16.14 -8.25 -7.38
N GLN A 2 15.19 -8.24 -6.46
CA GLN A 2 13.85 -8.76 -6.67
C GLN A 2 12.87 -7.60 -6.60
N ILE A 3 12.32 -7.17 -7.71
CA ILE A 3 11.33 -6.07 -7.69
C ILE A 3 9.99 -6.58 -7.18
N ALA A 4 9.14 -5.66 -6.72
CA ALA A 4 7.76 -5.98 -6.37
C ALA A 4 6.97 -6.13 -7.66
N GLU A 5 6.50 -7.35 -7.91
CA GLU A 5 5.64 -7.61 -9.07
C GLU A 5 4.28 -6.94 -8.90
N LYS A 6 3.79 -6.89 -7.66
CA LYS A 6 2.49 -6.30 -7.33
C LYS A 6 2.59 -5.38 -6.13
N ILE A 7 1.75 -4.37 -6.11
CA ILE A 7 1.47 -3.55 -4.94
C ILE A 7 0.10 -3.96 -4.44
N ILE A 8 0.00 -4.27 -3.16
CA ILE A 8 -1.25 -4.67 -2.52
C ILE A 8 -1.72 -3.53 -1.63
N LEU A 9 -2.97 -3.12 -1.77
CA LEU A 9 -3.62 -2.24 -0.80
C LEU A 9 -4.56 -3.08 0.04
N CYS A 10 -4.40 -3.06 1.35
CA CYS A 10 -5.22 -3.82 2.27
C CYS A 10 -5.67 -2.90 3.39
N THR A 11 -6.93 -2.49 3.40
CA THR A 11 -7.42 -1.42 4.26
C THR A 11 -8.82 -1.72 4.78
N HIS A 12 -9.24 -0.94 5.78
CA HIS A 12 -10.61 -0.97 6.27
C HIS A 12 -11.56 -0.39 5.23
N GLY A 13 -12.77 -0.95 5.15
CA GLY A 13 -13.83 -0.47 4.28
C GLY A 13 -13.37 -0.39 2.82
N TYR A 14 -13.92 0.55 2.10
CA TYR A 14 -13.59 0.75 0.68
C TYR A 14 -12.42 1.72 0.46
N PHE A 15 -11.68 2.04 1.51
CA PHE A 15 -10.60 3.03 1.41
C PHE A 15 -9.58 2.66 0.33
N SER A 16 -9.18 1.39 0.25
CA SER A 16 -8.19 0.96 -0.75
C SER A 16 -8.67 1.20 -2.18
N GLU A 17 -9.94 0.90 -2.47
CA GLU A 17 -10.49 1.10 -3.81
C GLU A 17 -10.54 2.59 -4.16
N LYS A 18 -10.98 3.42 -3.23
CA LYS A 18 -11.10 4.87 -3.46
C LYS A 18 -9.73 5.54 -3.51
N LEU A 19 -8.79 5.07 -2.72
CA LEU A 19 -7.42 5.57 -2.77
C LEU A 19 -6.80 5.29 -4.14
N LYS A 20 -6.99 4.08 -4.66
CA LYS A 20 -6.50 3.72 -5.99
C LYS A 20 -7.14 4.60 -7.06
N GLU A 21 -8.45 4.81 -7.01
CA GLU A 21 -9.15 5.68 -7.97
C GLU A 21 -8.57 7.09 -7.95
N SER A 22 -8.35 7.65 -6.77
CA SER A 22 -7.77 9.00 -6.63
C SER A 22 -6.35 9.06 -7.17
N ALA A 23 -5.55 8.04 -6.87
CA ALA A 23 -4.17 7.98 -7.37
C ALA A 23 -4.13 7.90 -8.89
N GLU A 24 -5.03 7.13 -9.48
CA GLU A 24 -5.10 7.01 -10.94
C GLU A 24 -5.51 8.30 -11.63
N MET A 25 -6.29 9.15 -10.95
CA MET A 25 -6.59 10.49 -11.49
C MET A 25 -5.34 11.34 -11.64
N ILE A 26 -4.35 11.13 -10.78
CA ILE A 26 -3.12 11.91 -10.76
C ILE A 26 -2.05 11.30 -11.67
N ALA A 27 -1.85 9.99 -11.54
CA ALA A 27 -0.69 9.31 -12.13
C ALA A 27 -1.03 8.37 -13.29
N GLY A 28 -2.32 8.21 -13.61
CA GLY A 28 -2.74 7.29 -14.67
C GLY A 28 -2.99 5.88 -14.15
N PRO A 29 -3.35 4.95 -15.04
CA PRO A 29 -3.72 3.58 -14.63
C PRO A 29 -2.63 2.87 -13.83
N MET A 30 -3.06 2.12 -12.82
CA MET A 30 -2.18 1.37 -11.93
C MET A 30 -2.56 -0.12 -11.95
N ASP A 31 -2.23 -0.79 -13.05
CA ASP A 31 -2.57 -2.22 -13.22
C ASP A 31 -1.80 -3.11 -12.25
N ASP A 32 -0.68 -2.63 -11.71
CA ASP A 32 0.14 -3.32 -10.74
C ASP A 32 -0.44 -3.28 -9.32
N VAL A 33 -1.48 -2.48 -9.08
CA VAL A 33 -2.09 -2.30 -7.75
C VAL A 33 -3.37 -3.12 -7.64
N THR A 34 -3.45 -4.00 -6.66
CA THR A 34 -4.65 -4.78 -6.33
C THR A 34 -5.16 -4.37 -4.96
N THR A 35 -6.47 -4.19 -4.85
CA THR A 35 -7.11 -3.70 -3.62
C THR A 35 -7.84 -4.82 -2.89
N PHE A 36 -7.73 -4.80 -1.57
CA PHE A 36 -8.45 -5.73 -0.68
C PHE A 36 -9.10 -4.90 0.42
N CYS A 37 -10.39 -5.15 0.66
CA CYS A 37 -11.21 -4.38 1.59
C CYS A 37 -11.65 -5.23 2.75
N LEU A 38 -11.34 -4.80 3.98
CA LEU A 38 -11.92 -5.40 5.17
C LEU A 38 -13.29 -4.77 5.39
N LEU A 39 -14.35 -5.48 5.03
CA LEU A 39 -15.72 -4.98 5.16
C LEU A 39 -16.33 -5.42 6.49
N PRO A 40 -17.37 -4.70 6.98
CA PRO A 40 -18.05 -5.11 8.20
C PRO A 40 -18.51 -6.56 8.12
N GLY A 41 -18.29 -7.33 9.19
CA GLY A 41 -18.66 -8.74 9.25
C GLY A 41 -17.65 -9.71 8.66
N MET A 42 -16.61 -9.23 8.02
CA MET A 42 -15.53 -10.11 7.53
C MET A 42 -14.63 -10.55 8.68
N GLU A 43 -14.28 -11.83 8.66
CA GLU A 43 -13.29 -12.36 9.58
C GLU A 43 -11.89 -12.23 8.98
N PRO A 44 -10.84 -12.22 9.81
CA PRO A 44 -9.46 -12.17 9.29
C PRO A 44 -9.15 -13.27 8.27
N ASP A 45 -9.68 -14.47 8.48
CA ASP A 45 -9.44 -15.58 7.55
C ASP A 45 -10.10 -15.35 6.18
N ASP A 46 -11.22 -14.62 6.13
CA ASP A 46 -11.85 -14.27 4.85
C ASP A 46 -10.93 -13.35 4.05
N LEU A 47 -10.37 -12.36 4.71
CA LEU A 47 -9.45 -11.41 4.08
C LEU A 47 -8.18 -12.13 3.61
N LYS A 48 -7.61 -12.97 4.47
CA LYS A 48 -6.43 -13.77 4.14
C LYS A 48 -6.69 -14.63 2.92
N GLY A 49 -7.85 -15.28 2.87
CA GLY A 49 -8.23 -16.15 1.74
C GLY A 49 -8.34 -15.41 0.42
N GLN A 50 -8.67 -14.12 0.46
CA GLN A 50 -8.72 -13.30 -0.76
C GLN A 50 -7.31 -12.91 -1.24
N ILE A 51 -6.40 -12.67 -0.31
CA ILE A 51 -5.05 -12.16 -0.64
C ILE A 51 -4.11 -13.28 -1.05
N GLU A 52 -4.18 -14.41 -0.38
CA GLU A 52 -3.19 -15.48 -0.51
C GLU A 52 -3.01 -15.98 -1.94
N PRO A 53 -4.06 -16.16 -2.76
CA PRO A 53 -3.86 -16.58 -4.15
C PRO A 53 -3.00 -15.63 -4.97
N LEU A 54 -3.11 -14.33 -4.72
CA LEU A 54 -2.27 -13.34 -5.40
C LEU A 54 -0.80 -13.52 -5.01
N LEU A 55 -0.53 -13.67 -3.71
CA LEU A 55 0.84 -13.86 -3.22
C LEU A 55 1.44 -15.16 -3.72
N ALA A 56 0.63 -16.22 -3.80
CA ALA A 56 1.10 -17.52 -4.30
C ALA A 56 1.47 -17.45 -5.79
N SER A 57 0.90 -16.51 -6.54
CA SER A 57 1.12 -16.39 -7.98
C SER A 57 2.15 -15.33 -8.37
N CYS A 58 2.60 -14.49 -7.44
CA CYS A 58 3.56 -13.44 -7.78
C CYS A 58 4.92 -13.68 -7.13
N SER A 59 5.96 -13.12 -7.75
CA SER A 59 7.34 -13.34 -7.30
C SER A 59 7.70 -12.57 -6.04
N ALA A 60 7.15 -11.37 -5.87
CA ALA A 60 7.31 -10.54 -4.68
C ALA A 60 6.29 -9.41 -4.72
N ALA A 61 5.96 -8.86 -3.57
CA ALA A 61 4.99 -7.78 -3.46
C ALA A 61 5.35 -6.83 -2.32
N VAL A 62 4.80 -5.62 -2.39
CA VAL A 62 4.77 -4.69 -1.26
C VAL A 62 3.30 -4.45 -0.94
N ALA A 63 2.95 -4.61 0.33
CA ALA A 63 1.59 -4.42 0.81
C ALA A 63 1.53 -3.14 1.63
N LEU A 64 0.58 -2.29 1.30
CA LEU A 64 0.35 -1.01 1.96
C LEU A 64 -0.94 -1.11 2.74
N VAL A 65 -0.87 -0.92 4.06
CA VAL A 65 -2.04 -0.98 4.95
C VAL A 65 -2.29 0.39 5.55
N ASP A 66 -3.53 0.63 5.97
CA ASP A 66 -3.95 1.96 6.42
C ASP A 66 -3.38 2.32 7.78
N ILE A 67 -3.50 1.44 8.79
CA ILE A 67 -2.98 1.73 10.13
C ILE A 67 -2.28 0.50 10.71
N ALA A 68 -1.41 0.76 11.68
CA ALA A 68 -0.73 -0.29 12.43
C ALA A 68 -1.65 -0.87 13.51
N GLY A 69 -1.45 -2.16 13.83
CA GLY A 69 -2.07 -2.77 15.00
C GLY A 69 -3.51 -3.23 14.83
N ASP A 70 -4.00 -3.38 13.60
CA ASP A 70 -5.36 -3.79 13.34
C ASP A 70 -5.40 -4.93 12.33
N THR A 71 -6.59 -5.42 11.99
CA THR A 71 -6.76 -6.64 11.19
C THR A 71 -6.04 -6.63 9.84
N PRO A 72 -6.12 -5.59 9.00
CA PRO A 72 -5.37 -5.60 7.74
C PRO A 72 -3.87 -5.80 7.96
N LEU A 73 -3.28 -5.10 8.94
CA LEU A 73 -1.87 -5.29 9.25
C LEU A 73 -1.60 -6.71 9.73
N ASN A 74 -2.42 -7.22 10.64
CA ASN A 74 -2.18 -8.53 11.24
C ASN A 74 -2.25 -9.64 10.20
N VAL A 75 -3.18 -9.57 9.26
CA VAL A 75 -3.30 -10.53 8.15
C VAL A 75 -2.06 -10.44 7.26
N MET A 76 -1.66 -9.25 6.86
CA MET A 76 -0.50 -9.07 5.99
C MET A 76 0.80 -9.49 6.69
N ALA A 77 0.93 -9.21 7.99
CA ALA A 77 2.11 -9.61 8.75
C ALA A 77 2.26 -11.14 8.79
N ARG A 78 1.15 -11.85 8.97
CA ARG A 78 1.16 -13.33 8.94
C ARG A 78 1.58 -13.84 7.57
N LEU A 79 1.04 -13.25 6.51
CA LEU A 79 1.36 -13.66 5.15
C LEU A 79 2.82 -13.38 4.81
N SER A 80 3.41 -12.33 5.37
CA SER A 80 4.82 -12.01 5.14
C SER A 80 5.78 -13.06 5.72
N ALA A 81 5.30 -13.89 6.62
CA ALA A 81 6.10 -15.01 7.15
C ALA A 81 6.17 -16.18 6.16
N GLN A 82 5.26 -16.23 5.18
CA GLN A 82 5.16 -17.34 4.23
C GLN A 82 5.47 -16.95 2.79
N TYR A 83 5.33 -15.68 2.45
CA TYR A 83 5.47 -15.19 1.07
C TYR A 83 6.43 -13.99 1.03
N PRO A 84 7.08 -13.74 -0.11
CA PRO A 84 7.98 -12.60 -0.26
C PRO A 84 7.16 -11.30 -0.41
N VAL A 85 6.70 -10.78 0.71
CA VAL A 85 5.95 -9.53 0.77
C VAL A 85 6.50 -8.66 1.89
N THR A 86 6.72 -7.37 1.59
CA THR A 86 7.10 -6.37 2.58
C THR A 86 5.85 -5.56 2.94
N VAL A 87 5.57 -5.42 4.22
CA VAL A 87 4.35 -4.76 4.70
C VAL A 87 4.70 -3.37 5.22
N VAL A 88 3.97 -2.37 4.73
CA VAL A 88 4.16 -0.96 5.08
C VAL A 88 2.86 -0.41 5.64
N THR A 89 2.92 0.27 6.78
CA THR A 89 1.75 0.89 7.40
C THR A 89 1.71 2.38 7.07
N GLY A 90 0.53 2.98 7.25
CA GLY A 90 0.38 4.42 7.07
C GLY A 90 0.21 4.87 5.63
N VAL A 91 -0.43 4.03 4.80
CA VAL A 91 -0.61 4.37 3.39
C VAL A 91 -1.37 5.68 3.22
N ASN A 92 -0.88 6.49 2.31
CA ASN A 92 -1.55 7.71 1.89
C ASN A 92 -1.36 7.86 0.37
N LEU A 93 -1.97 8.90 -0.19
CA LEU A 93 -1.97 9.09 -1.63
C LEU A 93 -0.56 9.24 -2.22
N PRO A 94 0.32 10.10 -1.67
CA PRO A 94 1.69 10.17 -2.18
C PRO A 94 2.45 8.85 -2.10
N MET A 95 2.27 8.09 -1.03
CA MET A 95 2.95 6.79 -0.88
C MET A 95 2.51 5.81 -1.96
N LEU A 96 1.20 5.73 -2.24
CA LEU A 96 0.71 4.82 -3.27
C LEU A 96 1.26 5.19 -4.64
N ILE A 97 1.27 6.47 -4.98
CA ILE A 97 1.80 6.95 -6.25
C ILE A 97 3.27 6.58 -6.36
N GLU A 98 4.05 6.85 -5.32
CA GLU A 98 5.47 6.54 -5.31
C GLU A 98 5.72 5.03 -5.43
N ALA A 99 4.93 4.22 -4.73
CA ALA A 99 5.07 2.76 -4.79
C ALA A 99 4.91 2.25 -6.22
N SER A 100 3.87 2.71 -6.90
CA SER A 100 3.62 2.28 -8.28
C SER A 100 4.71 2.76 -9.22
N GLU A 101 5.17 4.00 -9.08
CA GLU A 101 6.18 4.58 -9.97
C GLU A 101 7.57 4.00 -9.74
N SER A 102 7.93 3.70 -8.50
CA SER A 102 9.28 3.24 -8.16
C SER A 102 9.40 1.71 -8.06
N ARG A 103 8.31 0.99 -8.27
CA ARG A 103 8.24 -0.46 -8.10
C ARG A 103 9.34 -1.23 -8.79
N THR A 104 9.74 -0.80 -9.97
CA THR A 104 10.75 -1.50 -10.78
C THR A 104 12.17 -0.98 -10.59
N ASP A 105 12.35 0.06 -9.75
CA ASP A 105 13.65 0.73 -9.62
C ASP A 105 14.49 0.16 -8.48
N MET A 106 13.91 -0.62 -7.60
CA MET A 106 14.61 -1.12 -6.42
C MET A 106 14.02 -2.45 -5.96
N ASP A 107 14.76 -3.16 -5.11
CA ASP A 107 14.29 -4.38 -4.49
C ASP A 107 13.03 -4.13 -3.67
N TYR A 108 12.13 -5.13 -3.60
CA TYR A 108 10.85 -4.94 -2.92
C TYR A 108 11.00 -4.58 -1.44
N GLN A 109 12.05 -5.08 -0.78
CA GLN A 109 12.30 -4.74 0.62
C GLN A 109 12.81 -3.30 0.75
N GLU A 110 13.69 -2.88 -0.17
CA GLU A 110 14.16 -1.50 -0.22
C GLU A 110 13.01 -0.54 -0.53
N LEU A 111 12.09 -0.94 -1.38
CA LEU A 111 10.91 -0.13 -1.69
C LEU A 111 10.10 0.15 -0.42
N GLY A 112 9.87 -0.88 0.40
CA GLY A 112 9.16 -0.68 1.67
C GLY A 112 9.84 0.35 2.57
N THR A 113 11.16 0.25 2.72
CA THR A 113 11.93 1.20 3.53
C THR A 113 11.86 2.61 2.94
N HIS A 114 11.97 2.71 1.61
CA HIS A 114 11.87 3.99 0.91
C HIS A 114 10.53 4.67 1.16
N LEU A 115 9.43 3.90 1.06
CA LEU A 115 8.08 4.44 1.23
C LEU A 115 7.86 4.98 2.65
N VAL A 116 8.36 4.28 3.66
CA VAL A 116 8.26 4.76 5.04
C VAL A 116 9.09 6.04 5.21
N SER A 117 10.26 6.10 4.60
CA SER A 117 11.15 7.25 4.73
C SER A 117 10.56 8.55 4.17
N MET A 118 9.62 8.45 3.25
CA MET A 118 9.00 9.65 2.65
C MET A 118 7.82 10.20 3.46
N LEU A 119 7.32 9.44 4.45
CA LEU A 119 6.13 9.85 5.21
C LEU A 119 6.22 11.26 5.80
N PRO A 120 7.33 11.68 6.45
CA PRO A 120 7.41 13.03 6.98
C PRO A 120 7.23 14.13 5.94
N SER A 121 7.57 13.87 4.68
CA SER A 121 7.47 14.87 3.62
C SER A 121 6.08 14.89 2.96
N THR A 122 5.19 13.98 3.33
CA THR A 122 3.86 13.90 2.73
C THR A 122 2.85 14.85 3.37
N GLY A 123 3.19 15.48 4.48
CA GLY A 123 2.33 16.44 5.13
C GLY A 123 3.11 17.66 5.58
N ARG A 124 2.50 18.82 5.47
CA ARG A 124 3.09 20.07 5.93
C ARG A 124 2.02 21.13 6.10
N VAL A 125 2.33 22.12 6.93
CA VAL A 125 1.43 23.27 7.12
C VAL A 125 1.69 24.28 6.00
N ILE A 126 0.63 24.72 5.38
CA ILE A 126 0.69 25.78 4.36
C ILE A 126 -0.04 26.99 4.91
N GLN A 127 0.60 28.16 4.85
CA GLN A 127 -0.01 29.42 5.26
C GLN A 127 0.17 30.43 4.14
N MET A 128 -0.95 31.00 3.72
CA MET A 128 -0.97 31.94 2.60
C MET A 128 -0.83 33.38 3.10
N LYS A 129 0.30 33.66 3.70
CA LYS A 129 0.58 35.01 4.18
C LYS A 129 1.14 35.92 3.08
N GLY A 130 1.54 35.31 2.00
CA GLY A 130 2.18 36.04 0.91
C GLY A 130 1.31 37.10 0.25
N ALA A 131 -0.01 36.96 0.29
CA ALA A 131 -0.93 37.90 -0.30
C ALA A 131 -0.81 39.28 0.34
N GLU A 132 -0.31 39.37 1.55
CA GLU A 132 -0.14 40.63 2.27
C GLU A 132 1.24 41.22 2.12
N LYS A 133 2.08 40.60 1.33
CA LYS A 133 3.47 41.03 1.15
C LYS A 133 3.65 41.76 -0.16
#